data_14a14b4eefb86bed40c6d78d5af8876d
#
_entry.id   14a14b4eefb86bed40c6d78d5af8876d
#
_cell.length_a   1.000
_cell.length_b   1.000
_cell.length_c   1.000
_cell.angle_alpha   90.00
_cell.angle_beta   90.00
_cell.angle_gamma   90.00
#
_symmetry.space_group_name_H-M   'P 1'
#
loop_
_entity.id
_entity.type
_entity.pdbx_description
1 polymer ?
#
loop_
_entity_poly.entity_id
_entity_poly.type
_entity_poly.pdbx_seq_one_letter_code
_entity_poly.pdbx_strand_id
1 'polypeptide(L)' 'MLTSVESSYFNFLRKENRDLRKENKNLKEDFNRLWRDYTWLSHVNNKLREENASLMVDIEEEYYKNLKKNKKIKNYGK' A
#
# COMPACT_ATOMS: atom_id res chain seq x y z
N MET A 1 50.37 14.47 -19.81
CA MET A 1 49.76 15.49 -18.92
C MET A 1 48.46 16.00 -19.53
N LEU A 2 47.45 16.13 -18.68
CA LEU A 2 46.18 16.70 -19.14
C LEU A 2 46.32 18.22 -19.33
N THR A 3 45.64 18.75 -20.33
CA THR A 3 45.53 20.20 -20.51
C THR A 3 44.64 20.79 -19.41
N SER A 4 44.64 22.11 -19.24
CA SER A 4 43.74 22.75 -18.25
C SER A 4 42.27 22.45 -18.53
N VAL A 5 41.88 22.41 -19.81
CA VAL A 5 40.50 22.12 -20.21
C VAL A 5 40.13 20.65 -19.90
N GLU A 6 41.02 19.74 -20.24
CA GLU A 6 40.82 18.30 -19.94
C GLU A 6 40.75 18.05 -18.44
N SER A 7 41.60 18.71 -17.66
CA SER A 7 41.61 18.61 -16.21
C SER A 7 40.30 19.12 -15.60
N SER A 8 39.80 20.26 -16.10
CA SER A 8 38.53 20.84 -15.65
C SER A 8 37.36 19.92 -15.98
N TYR A 9 37.35 19.33 -17.18
CA TYR A 9 36.31 18.38 -17.61
C TYR A 9 36.35 17.11 -16.77
N PHE A 10 37.54 16.60 -16.50
CA PHE A 10 37.74 15.44 -15.67
C PHE A 10 37.20 15.67 -14.24
N ASN A 11 37.50 16.84 -13.67
CA ASN A 11 37.01 17.20 -12.34
C ASN A 11 35.48 17.33 -12.31
N PHE A 12 34.90 17.88 -13.36
CA PHE A 12 33.46 17.98 -13.51
C PHE A 12 32.82 16.60 -13.52
N LEU A 13 33.37 15.68 -14.29
CA LEU A 13 32.86 14.31 -14.36
C LEU A 13 32.98 13.57 -13.03
N ARG A 14 34.06 13.79 -12.31
CA ARG A 14 34.25 13.20 -10.98
C ARG A 14 33.20 13.69 -9.99
N LYS A 15 32.92 14.98 -10.00
CA LYS A 15 31.89 15.58 -9.15
C LYS A 15 30.53 15.07 -9.53
N GLU A 16 30.18 15.08 -10.80
CA GLU A 16 28.91 14.58 -11.29
C GLU A 16 28.73 13.09 -10.91
N ASN A 17 29.77 12.30 -11.05
CA ASN A 17 29.73 10.89 -10.69
C ASN A 17 29.44 10.68 -9.20
N ARG A 18 30.05 11.48 -8.33
CA ARG A 18 29.77 11.43 -6.88
C ARG A 18 28.33 11.82 -6.57
N ASP A 19 27.85 12.88 -7.21
CA ASP A 19 26.49 13.37 -7.00
C ASP A 19 25.47 12.33 -7.48
N LEU A 20 25.70 11.71 -8.62
CA LEU A 20 24.84 10.65 -9.14
C LEU A 20 24.83 9.41 -8.25
N ARG A 21 25.98 9.01 -7.71
CA ARG A 21 26.05 7.90 -6.76
C ARG A 21 25.23 8.17 -5.50
N LYS A 22 25.31 9.38 -5.00
CA LYS A 22 24.54 9.78 -3.82
C LYS A 22 23.06 9.80 -4.11
N GLU A 23 22.67 10.35 -5.26
CA GLU A 23 21.30 10.36 -5.71
C GLU A 23 20.75 8.94 -5.89
N ASN A 24 21.53 8.06 -6.53
CA ASN A 24 21.16 6.67 -6.72
C ASN A 24 20.94 5.94 -5.39
N LYS A 25 21.79 6.18 -4.41
CA LYS A 25 21.64 5.63 -3.07
C LYS A 25 20.35 6.09 -2.42
N ASN A 26 20.05 7.38 -2.50
CA ASN A 26 18.83 7.95 -1.95
C ASN A 26 17.59 7.37 -2.64
N LEU A 27 17.64 7.24 -3.96
CA LEU A 27 16.54 6.64 -4.73
C LEU A 27 16.30 5.17 -4.36
N LYS A 28 17.35 4.42 -4.11
CA LYS A 28 17.22 3.04 -3.64
C LYS A 28 16.57 2.96 -2.26
N GLU A 29 16.97 3.83 -1.36
CA GLU A 29 16.39 3.90 -0.02
C GLU A 29 14.90 4.26 -0.09
N ASP A 30 14.55 5.25 -0.92
CA ASP A 30 13.17 5.66 -1.14
C ASP A 30 12.34 4.52 -1.75
N PHE A 31 12.90 3.82 -2.74
CA PHE A 31 12.26 2.68 -3.37
C PHE A 31 11.98 1.57 -2.36
N ASN A 32 12.97 1.24 -1.52
CA ASN A 32 12.80 0.21 -0.51
C ASN A 32 11.73 0.57 0.52
N ARG A 33 11.66 1.84 0.91
CA ARG A 33 10.63 2.33 1.82
C ARG A 33 9.25 2.25 1.19
N LEU A 34 9.10 2.71 -0.05
CA LEU A 34 7.84 2.64 -0.79
C LEU A 34 7.39 1.20 -0.98
N TRP A 35 8.32 0.30 -1.27
CA TRP A 35 8.01 -1.12 -1.43
C TRP A 35 7.48 -1.72 -0.14
N ARG A 36 8.09 -1.39 1.00
CA ARG A 36 7.62 -1.83 2.32
C ARG A 36 6.24 -1.30 2.63
N ASP A 37 6.01 -0.02 2.36
CA ASP A 37 4.70 0.61 2.57
C ASP A 37 3.63 -0.02 1.68
N TYR A 38 3.96 -0.25 0.43
CA TYR A 38 3.05 -0.92 -0.51
C TYR A 38 2.68 -2.32 -0.01
N THR A 39 3.66 -3.10 0.41
CA THR A 39 3.43 -4.45 0.91
C THR A 39 2.54 -4.44 2.15
N TRP A 40 2.81 -3.51 3.07
CA TRP A 40 2.01 -3.35 4.28
C TRP A 40 0.57 -2.97 3.95
N LEU A 41 0.38 -1.97 3.10
CA LEU A 41 -0.96 -1.51 2.70
C LEU A 41 -1.74 -2.61 1.98
N SER A 42 -1.09 -3.38 1.13
CA SER A 42 -1.71 -4.51 0.46
C SER A 42 -2.21 -5.55 1.47
N HIS A 43 -1.40 -5.84 2.48
CA HIS A 43 -1.77 -6.77 3.54
C HIS A 43 -2.96 -6.26 4.37
N VAL A 44 -2.93 -5.00 4.77
CA VAL A 44 -4.03 -4.37 5.52
C VAL A 44 -5.31 -4.36 4.68
N ASN A 45 -5.20 -4.04 3.40
CA ASN A 45 -6.34 -4.01 2.49
C ASN A 45 -6.99 -5.40 2.37
N ASN A 46 -6.19 -6.45 2.26
CA ASN A 46 -6.71 -7.81 2.20
C ASN A 46 -7.43 -8.19 3.49
N LYS A 47 -6.88 -7.84 4.64
CA LYS A 47 -7.53 -8.08 5.93
C LYS A 47 -8.86 -7.34 6.05
N LEU A 48 -8.90 -6.09 5.61
CA LEU A 48 -10.14 -5.30 5.64
C LEU A 48 -11.20 -5.89 4.73
N ARG A 49 -10.82 -6.41 3.57
CA ARG A 49 -11.74 -7.10 2.67
C ARG A 49 -12.33 -8.35 3.32
N GLU A 50 -11.50 -9.12 4.01
CA GLU A 50 -11.96 -10.32 4.72
C GLU A 50 -12.93 -9.96 5.85
N GLU A 51 -12.60 -8.94 6.64
CA GLU A 51 -13.48 -8.45 7.70
C GLU A 51 -14.80 -7.95 7.14
N ASN A 52 -14.76 -7.21 6.04
CA ASN A 52 -15.96 -6.70 5.40
C ASN A 52 -16.84 -7.85 4.91
N ALA A 53 -16.25 -8.87 4.28
CA ALA A 53 -16.99 -10.03 3.82
C ALA A 53 -17.66 -10.75 4.99
N SER A 54 -16.93 -10.93 6.09
CA SER A 54 -17.45 -11.56 7.29
C SER A 54 -18.61 -10.77 7.91
N LEU A 55 -18.47 -9.45 8.00
CA LEU A 55 -19.53 -8.57 8.51
C LEU A 55 -20.76 -8.58 7.63
N MET A 56 -20.60 -8.66 6.32
CA MET A 56 -21.73 -8.77 5.40
C MET A 56 -22.51 -10.06 5.62
N VAL A 57 -21.82 -11.16 5.85
CA VAL A 57 -22.47 -12.44 6.18
C VAL A 57 -23.24 -12.31 7.49
N ASP A 58 -22.64 -11.72 8.51
CA ASP A 58 -23.30 -11.51 9.81
C ASP A 58 -24.55 -10.64 9.66
N ILE A 59 -24.50 -9.60 8.86
CA ILE A 59 -25.64 -8.73 8.59
C ILE A 59 -26.75 -9.51 7.89
N GLU A 60 -26.43 -10.33 6.91
CA GLU A 60 -27.40 -11.15 6.20
C GLU A 60 -28.08 -12.16 7.15
N GLU A 61 -27.30 -12.83 8.00
CA GLU A 61 -27.83 -13.75 8.99
C GLU A 61 -28.80 -13.07 9.95
N GLU A 62 -28.44 -11.90 10.43
CA GLU A 62 -29.29 -11.12 11.32
C GLU A 62 -30.56 -10.67 10.62
N TYR A 63 -30.47 -10.26 9.38
CA TYR A 63 -31.62 -9.89 8.54
C TYR A 63 -32.59 -11.05 8.41
N TYR A 64 -32.09 -12.26 8.09
CA TYR A 64 -32.95 -13.45 7.95
C TYR A 64 -33.57 -13.85 9.28
N LYS A 65 -32.86 -13.76 10.38
CA LYS A 65 -33.41 -14.01 11.71
C LYS A 65 -34.58 -13.07 12.03
N ASN A 66 -34.41 -11.79 11.71
CA ASN A 66 -35.46 -10.79 11.92
C ASN A 66 -36.68 -11.05 11.06
N LEU A 67 -36.48 -11.48 9.81
CA LEU A 67 -37.59 -11.88 8.93
C LEU A 67 -38.39 -13.04 9.52
N LYS A 68 -37.73 -14.04 10.04
CA LYS A 68 -38.40 -15.19 10.68
C LYS A 68 -39.19 -14.77 11.92
N LYS A 69 -38.64 -13.91 12.74
CA LYS A 69 -39.34 -13.37 13.92
C LYS A 69 -40.59 -12.59 13.50
N ASN A 70 -40.48 -11.75 12.47
CA ASN A 70 -41.62 -10.98 11.98
C ASN A 70 -42.72 -11.89 11.43
N LYS A 71 -42.38 -12.95 10.70
CA LYS A 71 -43.36 -13.94 10.24
C LYS A 71 -44.08 -14.63 11.38
N LYS A 72 -43.35 -15.03 12.42
CA LYS A 72 -43.96 -15.66 13.62
C LYS A 72 -44.92 -14.70 14.32
N ILE A 73 -44.52 -13.42 14.47
CA ILE A 73 -45.37 -12.40 15.11
C ILE A 73 -46.62 -12.20 14.28
N LYS A 74 -46.55 -12.13 12.96
CA LYS A 74 -47.71 -11.99 12.09
C LYS A 74 -48.68 -13.20 12.21
N ASN A 75 -48.13 -14.39 12.32
CA ASN A 75 -48.94 -15.60 12.48
C ASN A 75 -49.62 -15.65 13.84
N TYR A 76 -49.01 -15.13 14.88
CA TYR A 76 -49.63 -15.07 16.21
C TYR A 76 -50.68 -13.97 16.32
N GLY A 77 -50.59 -12.93 15.49
CA GLY A 77 -51.53 -11.82 15.52
C GLY A 77 -52.87 -12.09 14.85
N LYS A 78 -53.03 -13.26 14.33
CA LYS A 78 -54.30 -13.72 13.76
C LYS A 78 -55.10 -14.47 14.84
#